data_a0d2cc2dd4463f215047436975024bd5
#
_entry.id   a0d2cc2dd4463f215047436975024bd5
#
_cell.length_a   1.000
_cell.length_b   1.000
_cell.length_c   1.000
_cell.angle_alpha   90.00
_cell.angle_beta   90.00
_cell.angle_gamma   90.00
#
_symmetry.space_group_name_H-M   'P 1'
#
loop_
_entity.id
_entity.type
_entity.pdbx_description
1 polymer ?
#
loop_
_entity_poly.entity_id
_entity_poly.type
_entity_poly.pdbx_seq_one_letter_code
_entity_poly.pdbx_strand_id
1 'polypeptide(L)'
;MNMEAFILGCGGMMPLPYRHLTSVLLRRDGDLFLFDGGEGTQVSLRRLNLKWKKISAIFISHTHADHITGLPGILMLSSQVDRTEPIYIYGPPKIKEYIETSRRVLDMYINYPIIVKEIEAPCVVHTGKDYIVRAFPLDHTKTCVGYTLEEMDRPGEFNPEKARELKVPVGPLWAQLQNGSEVKNEDGQTVKPEQVLGKKRSGRKFSFVTDTLFKPSIIDEVRGSDLLVCEGMFEEALIDQAKEKKHMTAKQAATIAKEADVRRMTMIHYSPRYTDKELHVLLEEAQSIWPNTELSHDRMHIEIPYID
;
A
#
# COMPACT_ATOMS: atom_id res chain seq x y z
N MET A 1 -8.26 9.45 -12.04
CA MET A 1 -7.61 9.12 -10.75
C MET A 1 -6.82 7.85 -10.92
N ASN A 2 -5.49 7.93 -10.83
CA ASN A 2 -4.60 6.78 -11.01
C ASN A 2 -4.16 6.25 -9.64
N MET A 3 -4.15 4.92 -9.48
CA MET A 3 -3.50 4.24 -8.38
C MET A 3 -2.53 3.22 -8.96
N GLU A 4 -1.29 3.26 -8.51
CA GLU A 4 -0.19 2.44 -9.06
C GLU A 4 0.76 2.05 -7.93
N ALA A 5 1.20 0.82 -7.93
CA ALA A 5 2.23 0.33 -7.02
C ALA A 5 3.55 0.12 -7.76
N PHE A 6 4.65 0.44 -7.12
CA PHE A 6 6.00 0.19 -7.60
C PHE A 6 6.74 -0.63 -6.55
N ILE A 7 7.16 -1.82 -6.91
CA ILE A 7 8.00 -2.65 -6.03
C ILE A 7 9.43 -2.13 -6.12
N LEU A 8 9.90 -1.42 -5.11
CA LEU A 8 11.24 -0.82 -5.11
C LEU A 8 12.32 -1.83 -4.73
N GLY A 9 11.95 -2.82 -3.93
CA GLY A 9 12.74 -3.96 -3.54
C GLY A 9 11.86 -5.10 -3.08
N CYS A 10 12.18 -6.32 -3.49
CA CYS A 10 11.36 -7.51 -3.23
C CYS A 10 12.08 -8.59 -2.41
N GLY A 11 13.30 -8.35 -1.93
CA GLY A 11 14.08 -9.29 -1.13
C GLY A 11 13.88 -9.11 0.36
N GLY A 12 14.07 -10.19 1.11
CA GLY A 12 14.13 -10.21 2.58
C GLY A 12 15.53 -10.55 3.09
N MET A 13 15.79 -10.27 4.37
CA MET A 13 17.00 -10.55 5.15
C MET A 13 18.24 -9.77 4.72
N MET A 14 18.74 -9.94 3.50
CA MET A 14 19.94 -9.26 3.01
C MET A 14 19.79 -8.88 1.54
N PRO A 15 20.39 -7.75 1.11
CA PRO A 15 20.34 -7.34 -0.28
C PRO A 15 21.19 -8.29 -1.14
N LEU A 16 20.71 -8.53 -2.34
CA LEU A 16 21.47 -9.21 -3.39
C LEU A 16 21.86 -8.21 -4.48
N PRO A 17 22.89 -8.47 -5.30
CA PRO A 17 23.31 -7.54 -6.34
C PRO A 17 22.21 -7.11 -7.33
N TYR A 18 21.18 -7.94 -7.46
CA TYR A 18 20.05 -7.76 -8.37
C TYR A 18 18.69 -7.64 -7.66
N ARG A 19 18.66 -7.73 -6.31
CA ARG A 19 17.42 -7.67 -5.52
C ARG A 19 17.63 -6.83 -4.28
N HIS A 20 16.99 -5.67 -4.24
CA HIS A 20 16.97 -4.79 -3.08
C HIS A 20 16.02 -5.31 -2.01
N LEU A 21 16.14 -4.78 -0.81
CA LEU A 21 15.31 -5.15 0.33
C LEU A 21 13.92 -4.54 0.25
N THR A 22 12.99 -5.15 0.99
CA THR A 22 11.55 -4.88 0.94
C THR A 22 11.21 -3.39 0.99
N SER A 23 10.56 -2.93 -0.06
CA SER A 23 10.01 -1.58 -0.12
C SER A 23 9.02 -1.46 -1.27
N VAL A 24 7.88 -0.84 -1.03
CA VAL A 24 6.81 -0.63 -2.01
C VAL A 24 6.38 0.83 -2.00
N LEU A 25 6.32 1.47 -3.16
CA LEU A 25 5.75 2.80 -3.30
C LEU A 25 4.37 2.70 -3.94
N LEU A 26 3.37 3.24 -3.27
CA LEU A 26 2.04 3.44 -3.83
C LEU A 26 1.90 4.90 -4.25
N ARG A 27 1.53 5.12 -5.52
CA ARG A 27 1.17 6.43 -6.06
C ARG A 27 -0.34 6.49 -6.24
N ARG A 28 -0.96 7.50 -5.64
CA ARG A 28 -2.38 7.79 -5.78
C ARG A 28 -2.58 9.25 -6.11
N ASP A 29 -3.05 9.51 -7.32
CA ASP A 29 -3.28 10.85 -7.89
C ASP A 29 -2.08 11.81 -7.88
N GLY A 30 -1.43 12.05 -6.88
CA GLY A 30 -0.24 12.89 -6.76
C GLY A 30 0.49 12.63 -5.47
N ASP A 31 -0.17 11.91 -4.57
CA ASP A 31 0.39 11.48 -3.31
C ASP A 31 1.26 10.25 -3.50
N LEU A 32 2.35 10.20 -2.77
CA LEU A 32 3.27 9.07 -2.74
C LEU A 32 3.37 8.53 -1.31
N PHE A 33 3.06 7.24 -1.17
CA PHE A 33 3.09 6.48 0.08
C PHE A 33 4.13 5.40 -0.02
N LEU A 34 5.08 5.40 0.90
CA LEU A 34 6.11 4.36 0.96
C LEU A 34 5.76 3.35 2.05
N PHE A 35 5.75 2.07 1.70
CA PHE A 35 5.59 0.94 2.61
C PHE A 35 6.92 0.23 2.75
N ASP A 36 7.49 0.27 3.93
CA ASP A 36 8.86 -0.09 4.27
C ASP A 36 9.93 0.67 3.46
N GLY A 37 11.16 0.61 3.90
CA GLY A 37 12.27 1.31 3.29
C GLY A 37 13.58 0.54 3.52
N GLY A 38 13.66 -0.65 2.95
CA GLY A 38 14.86 -1.48 3.00
C GLY A 38 16.02 -0.87 2.22
N GLU A 39 17.19 -1.47 2.34
CA GLU A 39 18.38 -1.01 1.62
C GLU A 39 18.18 -1.10 0.10
N GLY A 40 18.60 -0.04 -0.61
CA GLY A 40 18.44 0.08 -2.06
C GLY A 40 17.18 0.83 -2.51
N THR A 41 16.24 1.13 -1.61
CA THR A 41 14.99 1.86 -1.94
C THR A 41 15.27 3.16 -2.68
N GLN A 42 16.23 3.99 -2.22
CA GLN A 42 16.59 5.26 -2.86
C GLN A 42 17.18 5.07 -4.27
N VAL A 43 17.84 3.94 -4.52
CA VAL A 43 18.37 3.62 -5.85
C VAL A 43 17.23 3.33 -6.81
N SER A 44 16.26 2.52 -6.40
CA SER A 44 15.06 2.20 -7.20
C SER A 44 14.22 3.45 -7.48
N LEU A 45 13.98 4.29 -6.46
CA LEU A 45 13.28 5.58 -6.62
C LEU A 45 13.94 6.46 -7.71
N ARG A 46 15.26 6.55 -7.71
CA ARG A 46 15.99 7.33 -8.70
C ARG A 46 15.94 6.70 -10.09
N ARG A 47 16.12 5.38 -10.19
CA ARG A 47 16.08 4.67 -11.49
C ARG A 47 14.71 4.75 -12.16
N LEU A 48 13.64 4.71 -11.39
CA LEU A 48 12.27 4.86 -11.88
C LEU A 48 11.88 6.32 -12.12
N ASN A 49 12.77 7.28 -11.81
CA ASN A 49 12.47 8.71 -11.87
C ASN A 49 11.18 9.10 -11.14
N LEU A 50 10.87 8.39 -10.06
CA LEU A 50 9.70 8.67 -9.24
C LEU A 50 9.95 9.97 -8.45
N LYS A 51 8.91 10.75 -8.33
CA LYS A 51 8.97 12.07 -7.67
C LYS A 51 9.04 11.92 -6.14
N TRP A 52 10.09 11.26 -5.63
CA TRP A 52 10.28 10.98 -4.18
C TRP A 52 10.14 12.21 -3.27
N LYS A 53 10.40 13.41 -3.83
CA LYS A 53 10.16 14.70 -3.17
C LYS A 53 8.71 14.85 -2.66
N LYS A 54 7.77 14.13 -3.25
CA LYS A 54 6.35 14.13 -2.92
C LYS A 54 5.92 12.99 -1.99
N ILE A 55 6.86 12.17 -1.49
CA ILE A 55 6.53 11.19 -0.46
C ILE A 55 5.99 11.95 0.74
N SER A 56 4.71 11.75 1.03
CA SER A 56 4.00 12.42 2.11
C SER A 56 3.95 11.57 3.37
N ALA A 57 3.90 10.24 3.23
CA ALA A 57 3.88 9.31 4.34
C ALA A 57 4.71 8.05 4.06
N ILE A 58 5.30 7.51 5.12
CA ILE A 58 6.07 6.27 5.15
C ILE A 58 5.42 5.37 6.22
N PHE A 59 5.07 4.15 5.84
CA PHE A 59 4.42 3.16 6.67
C PHE A 59 5.39 2.00 6.89
N ILE A 60 5.87 1.84 8.11
CA ILE A 60 6.86 0.83 8.50
C ILE A 60 6.16 -0.33 9.17
N SER A 61 6.35 -1.53 8.63
CA SER A 61 5.76 -2.76 9.16
C SER A 61 6.39 -3.13 10.50
N HIS A 62 7.70 -3.18 10.57
CA HIS A 62 8.46 -3.49 11.79
C HIS A 62 9.93 -2.99 11.69
N THR A 63 10.68 -3.13 12.78
CA THR A 63 12.02 -2.55 12.91
C THR A 63 13.15 -3.56 12.67
N HIS A 64 12.98 -4.58 11.82
CA HIS A 64 14.13 -5.33 11.31
C HIS A 64 14.92 -4.51 10.29
N ALA A 65 16.20 -4.79 10.18
CA ALA A 65 17.11 -3.99 9.36
C ALA A 65 16.68 -3.95 7.88
N ASP A 66 16.25 -5.06 7.33
CA ASP A 66 15.84 -5.18 5.93
C ASP A 66 14.56 -4.40 5.56
N HIS A 67 13.89 -3.82 6.54
CA HIS A 67 12.71 -2.96 6.33
C HIS A 67 12.96 -1.47 6.58
N ILE A 68 14.05 -1.11 7.26
CA ILE A 68 14.27 0.28 7.70
C ILE A 68 15.64 0.87 7.36
N THR A 69 16.63 0.08 6.94
CA THR A 69 18.02 0.57 6.73
C THR A 69 18.13 1.59 5.59
N GLY A 70 17.20 1.61 4.65
CA GLY A 70 17.15 2.63 3.61
C GLY A 70 16.59 3.98 4.04
N LEU A 71 15.90 4.06 5.20
CA LEU A 71 15.23 5.28 5.64
C LEU A 71 16.16 6.48 5.80
N PRO A 72 17.35 6.39 6.41
CA PRO A 72 18.27 7.52 6.50
C PRO A 72 18.60 8.09 5.12
N GLY A 73 18.89 7.24 4.14
CA GLY A 73 19.17 7.65 2.77
C GLY A 73 17.97 8.31 2.07
N ILE A 74 16.75 7.82 2.30
CA ILE A 74 15.51 8.40 1.75
C ILE A 74 15.26 9.78 2.36
N LEU A 75 15.42 9.93 3.67
CA LEU A 75 15.21 11.19 4.37
C LEU A 75 16.24 12.24 3.94
N MET A 76 17.52 11.86 3.81
CA MET A 76 18.57 12.75 3.31
C MET A 76 18.34 13.13 1.83
N LEU A 77 17.89 12.18 0.99
CA LEU A 77 17.55 12.47 -0.40
C LEU A 77 16.42 13.50 -0.49
N SER A 78 15.43 13.41 0.40
CA SER A 78 14.30 14.35 0.46
C SER A 78 14.71 15.75 0.95
N SER A 79 15.81 15.89 1.68
CA SER A 79 16.35 17.20 2.13
C SER A 79 17.17 17.93 1.07
N GLN A 80 17.59 17.25 0.00
CA GLN A 80 18.36 17.86 -1.10
C GLN A 80 17.52 18.75 -2.03
N VAL A 81 16.29 18.97 -1.68
CA VAL A 81 15.37 19.83 -2.42
C VAL A 81 14.71 20.77 -1.40
N ASP A 82 14.24 21.90 -1.86
CA ASP A 82 13.53 22.88 -1.03
C ASP A 82 12.16 22.34 -0.62
N ARG A 83 12.17 21.31 0.22
CA ARG A 83 10.96 20.71 0.78
C ARG A 83 10.58 21.50 2.03
N THR A 84 9.32 21.90 2.11
CA THR A 84 8.73 22.52 3.30
C THR A 84 7.70 21.62 3.95
N GLU A 85 7.08 20.75 3.15
CA GLU A 85 6.02 19.85 3.60
C GLU A 85 6.55 18.73 4.51
N PRO A 86 5.84 18.37 5.58
CA PRO A 86 6.25 17.31 6.48
C PRO A 86 6.27 15.94 5.79
N ILE A 87 7.13 15.04 6.29
CA ILE A 87 7.01 13.60 6.07
C ILE A 87 6.44 12.97 7.34
N TYR A 88 5.32 12.26 7.20
CA TYR A 88 4.76 11.46 8.28
C TYR A 88 5.37 10.06 8.23
N ILE A 89 5.82 9.54 9.38
CA ILE A 89 6.34 8.17 9.51
C ILE A 89 5.45 7.46 10.52
N TYR A 90 4.81 6.38 10.08
CA TYR A 90 3.99 5.51 10.91
C TYR A 90 4.70 4.17 11.06
N GLY A 91 4.72 3.59 12.25
CA GLY A 91 5.34 2.29 12.46
C GLY A 91 5.25 1.83 13.92
N PRO A 92 5.68 0.61 14.22
CA PRO A 92 5.63 0.08 15.58
C PRO A 92 6.60 0.80 16.52
N PRO A 93 6.51 0.54 17.84
CA PRO A 93 7.43 1.10 18.83
C PRO A 93 8.91 0.94 18.45
N LYS A 94 9.72 1.94 18.81
CA LYS A 94 11.15 2.14 18.47
C LYS A 94 11.44 2.75 17.09
N ILE A 95 10.45 2.95 16.22
CA ILE A 95 10.71 3.62 14.95
C ILE A 95 11.12 5.09 15.18
N LYS A 96 10.53 5.75 16.17
CA LYS A 96 10.91 7.11 16.56
C LYS A 96 12.35 7.18 17.06
N GLU A 97 12.71 6.29 17.97
CA GLU A 97 14.07 6.18 18.49
C GLU A 97 15.09 5.95 17.37
N TYR A 98 14.77 5.06 16.42
CA TYR A 98 15.63 4.79 15.27
C TYR A 98 15.86 6.03 14.40
N ILE A 99 14.81 6.77 14.08
CA ILE A 99 14.91 7.99 13.26
C ILE A 99 15.68 9.08 13.97
N GLU A 100 15.38 9.35 15.25
CA GLU A 100 16.05 10.38 16.05
C GLU A 100 17.53 10.05 16.27
N THR A 101 17.84 8.78 16.55
CA THR A 101 19.24 8.32 16.74
C THR A 101 20.02 8.39 15.42
N SER A 102 19.42 7.94 14.31
CA SER A 102 20.06 8.03 13.00
C SER A 102 20.37 9.49 12.63
N ARG A 103 19.43 10.40 12.84
CA ARG A 103 19.63 11.84 12.58
C ARG A 103 20.80 12.40 13.38
N ARG A 104 20.87 12.07 14.67
CA ARG A 104 21.92 12.55 15.58
C ARG A 104 23.28 11.95 15.24
N VAL A 105 23.36 10.63 15.05
CA VAL A 105 24.63 9.92 14.86
C VAL A 105 25.24 10.20 13.48
N LEU A 106 24.41 10.39 12.48
CA LEU A 106 24.83 10.63 11.09
C LEU A 106 24.89 12.12 10.74
N ASP A 107 24.68 13.02 11.70
CA ASP A 107 24.64 14.48 11.51
C ASP A 107 23.76 14.86 10.28
N MET A 108 22.59 14.22 10.16
CA MET A 108 21.73 14.37 8.99
C MET A 108 21.15 15.78 8.93
N TYR A 109 21.51 16.52 7.87
CA TYR A 109 20.84 17.78 7.56
C TYR A 109 19.47 17.52 6.99
N ILE A 110 18.43 17.85 7.75
CA ILE A 110 17.01 17.72 7.35
C ILE A 110 16.36 19.10 7.48
N ASN A 111 15.89 19.63 6.36
CA ASN A 111 15.32 20.98 6.24
C ASN A 111 13.77 21.01 6.24
N TYR A 112 13.13 19.91 6.57
CA TYR A 112 11.67 19.77 6.63
C TYR A 112 11.24 19.03 7.90
N PRO A 113 9.97 19.16 8.33
CA PRO A 113 9.46 18.45 9.50
C PRO A 113 9.36 16.93 9.25
N ILE A 114 9.81 16.12 10.19
CA ILE A 114 9.54 14.68 10.26
C ILE A 114 8.63 14.45 11.46
N ILE A 115 7.44 13.89 11.21
CA ILE A 115 6.43 13.61 12.22
C ILE A 115 6.29 12.10 12.35
N VAL A 116 6.80 11.54 13.45
CA VAL A 116 6.74 10.11 13.73
C VAL A 116 5.58 9.81 14.66
N LYS A 117 4.77 8.81 14.27
CA LYS A 117 3.66 8.28 15.06
C LYS A 117 3.84 6.78 15.24
N GLU A 118 4.06 6.35 16.48
CA GLU A 118 4.17 4.94 16.82
C GLU A 118 2.78 4.30 16.95
N ILE A 119 2.65 3.06 16.46
CA ILE A 119 1.41 2.29 16.40
C ILE A 119 1.48 1.22 17.49
N GLU A 120 0.63 1.33 18.48
CA GLU A 120 0.55 0.38 19.60
C GLU A 120 -0.61 -0.61 19.49
N ALA A 121 -1.63 -0.27 18.69
CA ALA A 121 -2.82 -1.06 18.50
C ALA A 121 -3.40 -0.87 17.08
N PRO A 122 -4.25 -1.80 16.59
CA PRO A 122 -4.95 -1.63 15.31
C PRO A 122 -5.72 -0.31 15.26
N CYS A 123 -5.50 0.50 14.24
CA CYS A 123 -6.14 1.81 14.12
C CYS A 123 -6.08 2.37 12.71
N VAL A 124 -6.87 3.41 12.45
CA VAL A 124 -6.66 4.29 11.30
C VAL A 124 -5.45 5.18 11.60
N VAL A 125 -4.38 5.01 10.83
CA VAL A 125 -3.11 5.72 11.04
C VAL A 125 -3.01 7.00 10.22
N HIS A 126 -3.67 7.03 9.05
CA HIS A 126 -3.65 8.18 8.17
C HIS A 126 -5.01 8.35 7.49
N THR A 127 -5.45 9.59 7.32
CA THR A 127 -6.71 9.93 6.65
C THR A 127 -6.46 11.02 5.63
N GLY A 128 -6.79 10.73 4.38
CA GLY A 128 -6.84 11.71 3.30
C GLY A 128 -8.27 12.24 3.07
N LYS A 129 -8.45 12.96 1.99
CA LYS A 129 -9.75 13.54 1.64
C LYS A 129 -10.81 12.46 1.37
N ASP A 130 -10.42 11.39 0.70
CA ASP A 130 -11.30 10.34 0.15
C ASP A 130 -10.69 8.93 0.28
N TYR A 131 -9.77 8.76 1.21
CA TYR A 131 -9.17 7.47 1.57
C TYR A 131 -8.73 7.45 3.02
N ILE A 132 -8.55 6.26 3.55
CA ILE A 132 -7.95 6.01 4.85
C ILE A 132 -6.83 4.97 4.71
N VAL A 133 -5.87 5.01 5.64
CA VAL A 133 -4.89 3.93 5.83
C VAL A 133 -5.09 3.35 7.23
N ARG A 134 -5.29 2.03 7.29
CA ARG A 134 -5.40 1.26 8.52
C ARG A 134 -4.13 0.46 8.75
N ALA A 135 -3.75 0.29 10.01
CA ALA A 135 -2.76 -0.67 10.45
C ALA A 135 -3.45 -1.80 11.22
N PHE A 136 -3.01 -3.03 11.00
CA PHE A 136 -3.49 -4.23 11.68
C PHE A 136 -2.33 -5.13 12.10
N PRO A 137 -2.50 -5.97 13.16
CA PRO A 137 -1.39 -6.72 13.72
C PRO A 137 -0.99 -7.92 12.86
N LEU A 138 0.31 -8.13 12.74
CA LEU A 138 0.96 -9.31 12.18
C LEU A 138 1.72 -10.06 13.29
N ASP A 139 1.98 -11.35 13.07
CA ASP A 139 2.66 -12.20 14.08
C ASP A 139 4.09 -12.52 13.64
N HIS A 140 5.00 -11.68 14.04
CA HIS A 140 6.42 -11.86 13.76
C HIS A 140 7.26 -11.86 15.04
N THR A 141 8.57 -11.98 14.91
CA THR A 141 9.53 -11.98 16.05
C THR A 141 9.63 -10.63 16.76
N LYS A 142 9.21 -9.55 16.10
CA LYS A 142 9.03 -8.19 16.65
C LYS A 142 7.58 -7.75 16.48
N THR A 143 7.18 -6.69 17.16
CA THR A 143 5.91 -6.01 16.87
C THR A 143 5.87 -5.65 15.40
N CYS A 144 4.91 -6.22 14.69
CA CYS A 144 4.77 -6.08 13.25
C CYS A 144 3.33 -5.73 12.89
N VAL A 145 3.15 -4.88 11.90
CA VAL A 145 1.84 -4.44 11.39
C VAL A 145 1.77 -4.54 9.87
N GLY A 146 0.63 -4.97 9.37
CA GLY A 146 0.24 -4.82 7.98
C GLY A 146 -0.54 -3.53 7.79
N TYR A 147 -0.74 -3.14 6.54
CA TYR A 147 -1.45 -1.92 6.18
C TYR A 147 -2.46 -2.16 5.07
N THR A 148 -3.59 -1.46 5.15
CA THR A 148 -4.53 -1.31 4.03
C THR A 148 -4.75 0.16 3.74
N LEU A 149 -4.70 0.54 2.46
CA LEU A 149 -5.22 1.82 1.99
C LEU A 149 -6.55 1.55 1.30
N GLU A 150 -7.61 2.19 1.78
CA GLU A 150 -8.97 2.05 1.27
C GLU A 150 -9.50 3.40 0.81
N GLU A 151 -9.90 3.49 -0.46
CA GLU A 151 -10.63 4.64 -0.96
C GLU A 151 -12.08 4.60 -0.51
N MET A 152 -12.67 5.75 -0.28
CA MET A 152 -14.11 5.86 -0.04
C MET A 152 -14.89 5.51 -1.30
N ASP A 153 -16.13 5.05 -1.12
CA ASP A 153 -17.04 4.81 -2.22
C ASP A 153 -17.19 6.06 -3.09
N ARG A 154 -17.21 5.85 -4.39
CA ARG A 154 -17.42 6.88 -5.38
C ARG A 154 -18.92 7.07 -5.65
N PRO A 155 -19.38 8.26 -6.03
CA PRO A 155 -20.73 8.46 -6.51
C PRO A 155 -21.08 7.48 -7.64
N GLY A 156 -22.32 7.07 -7.69
CA GLY A 156 -22.86 6.31 -8.81
C GLY A 156 -22.75 7.06 -10.13
N GLU A 157 -22.94 6.34 -11.21
CA GLU A 157 -22.94 6.93 -12.55
C GLU A 157 -24.09 7.93 -12.68
N PHE A 158 -23.78 9.12 -13.18
CA PHE A 158 -24.78 10.18 -13.39
C PHE A 158 -25.62 9.85 -14.61
N ASN A 159 -26.94 9.96 -14.46
CA ASN A 159 -27.91 9.74 -15.54
C ASN A 159 -28.39 11.08 -16.10
N PRO A 160 -27.86 11.53 -17.25
CA PRO A 160 -28.24 12.78 -17.87
C PRO A 160 -29.72 12.83 -18.32
N GLU A 161 -30.30 11.68 -18.70
CA GLU A 161 -31.69 11.61 -19.15
C GLU A 161 -32.64 11.88 -17.99
N LYS A 162 -32.45 11.20 -16.87
CA LYS A 162 -33.22 11.46 -15.65
C LYS A 162 -33.08 12.91 -15.15
N ALA A 163 -31.90 13.50 -15.26
CA ALA A 163 -31.70 14.88 -14.87
C ALA A 163 -32.49 15.83 -15.77
N ARG A 164 -32.59 15.56 -17.09
CA ARG A 164 -33.44 16.34 -18.04
C ARG A 164 -34.93 16.12 -17.75
N GLU A 165 -35.37 14.88 -17.52
CA GLU A 165 -36.78 14.56 -17.16
C GLU A 165 -37.20 15.32 -15.89
N LEU A 166 -36.29 15.45 -14.91
CA LEU A 166 -36.50 16.22 -13.69
C LEU A 166 -36.29 17.74 -13.89
N LYS A 167 -36.13 18.21 -15.12
CA LYS A 167 -35.96 19.63 -15.51
C LYS A 167 -34.81 20.31 -14.76
N VAL A 168 -33.70 19.58 -14.55
CA VAL A 168 -32.47 20.17 -14.00
C VAL A 168 -31.64 20.74 -15.16
N PRO A 169 -31.40 22.05 -15.23
CA PRO A 169 -30.61 22.65 -16.29
C PRO A 169 -29.20 22.05 -16.39
N VAL A 170 -28.75 21.84 -17.63
CA VAL A 170 -27.39 21.37 -17.89
C VAL A 170 -26.39 22.41 -17.41
N GLY A 171 -25.40 21.98 -16.63
CA GLY A 171 -24.35 22.88 -16.15
C GLY A 171 -23.97 22.67 -14.68
N PRO A 172 -23.71 23.73 -13.91
CA PRO A 172 -23.19 23.61 -12.54
C PRO A 172 -24.08 22.79 -11.58
N LEU A 173 -25.39 22.76 -11.81
CA LEU A 173 -26.33 21.99 -10.98
C LEU A 173 -26.11 20.47 -11.13
N TRP A 174 -25.73 20.02 -12.33
CA TRP A 174 -25.37 18.61 -12.52
C TRP A 174 -24.12 18.24 -11.73
N ALA A 175 -23.12 19.10 -11.73
CA ALA A 175 -21.92 18.88 -10.91
C ALA A 175 -22.25 18.89 -9.41
N GLN A 176 -23.18 19.71 -8.95
CA GLN A 176 -23.63 19.69 -7.55
C GLN A 176 -24.31 18.35 -7.21
N LEU A 177 -25.20 17.84 -8.06
CA LEU A 177 -25.82 16.52 -7.89
C LEU A 177 -24.77 15.40 -7.87
N GLN A 178 -23.79 15.43 -8.80
CA GLN A 178 -22.69 14.46 -8.84
C GLN A 178 -21.84 14.48 -7.56
N ASN A 179 -21.72 15.65 -6.93
CA ASN A 179 -21.00 15.84 -5.67
C ASN A 179 -21.85 15.59 -4.41
N GLY A 180 -23.08 15.07 -4.59
CA GLY A 180 -23.95 14.71 -3.47
C GLY A 180 -24.78 15.84 -2.89
N SER A 181 -24.86 16.99 -3.56
CA SER A 181 -25.67 18.13 -3.12
C SER A 181 -27.04 18.13 -3.80
N GLU A 182 -28.09 18.43 -3.03
CA GLU A 182 -29.43 18.65 -3.58
C GLU A 182 -29.47 19.97 -4.37
N VAL A 183 -30.28 20.02 -5.44
CA VAL A 183 -30.46 21.22 -6.26
C VAL A 183 -31.94 21.53 -6.46
N LYS A 184 -32.26 22.76 -6.87
CA LYS A 184 -33.62 23.12 -7.33
C LYS A 184 -33.64 23.06 -8.86
N ASN A 185 -34.69 22.42 -9.41
CA ASN A 185 -34.96 22.40 -10.82
C ASN A 185 -35.67 23.70 -11.29
N GLU A 186 -36.00 23.80 -12.58
CA GLU A 186 -36.68 24.96 -13.18
C GLU A 186 -38.05 25.24 -12.55
N ASP A 187 -38.73 24.22 -12.05
CA ASP A 187 -40.05 24.36 -11.39
C ASP A 187 -39.92 24.68 -9.88
N GLY A 188 -38.69 24.91 -9.37
CA GLY A 188 -38.41 25.17 -7.95
C GLY A 188 -38.46 23.94 -7.04
N GLN A 189 -38.64 22.76 -7.58
CA GLN A 189 -38.66 21.48 -6.85
C GLN A 189 -37.23 21.04 -6.49
N THR A 190 -37.08 20.45 -5.31
CA THR A 190 -35.78 19.90 -4.88
C THR A 190 -35.55 18.56 -5.54
N VAL A 191 -34.43 18.44 -6.26
CA VAL A 191 -33.93 17.20 -6.84
C VAL A 191 -32.75 16.70 -6.03
N LYS A 192 -32.82 15.43 -5.61
CA LYS A 192 -31.80 14.77 -4.80
C LYS A 192 -30.84 13.96 -5.68
N PRO A 193 -29.56 13.81 -5.25
CA PRO A 193 -28.57 13.02 -5.96
C PRO A 193 -29.03 11.61 -6.34
N GLU A 194 -29.72 10.93 -5.43
CA GLU A 194 -30.17 9.53 -5.61
C GLU A 194 -31.18 9.38 -6.75
N GLN A 195 -31.82 10.45 -7.17
CA GLN A 195 -32.78 10.44 -8.29
C GLN A 195 -32.07 10.37 -9.65
N VAL A 196 -30.82 10.83 -9.72
CA VAL A 196 -30.02 10.95 -10.94
C VAL A 196 -28.70 10.18 -10.92
N LEU A 197 -28.30 9.65 -9.77
CA LEU A 197 -27.12 8.82 -9.62
C LEU A 197 -27.51 7.34 -9.56
N GLY A 198 -26.70 6.49 -10.18
CA GLY A 198 -26.76 5.04 -10.01
C GLY A 198 -26.29 4.60 -8.61
N LYS A 199 -26.10 3.30 -8.43
CA LYS A 199 -25.52 2.75 -7.20
C LYS A 199 -24.11 3.31 -6.99
N LYS A 200 -23.74 3.53 -5.72
CA LYS A 200 -22.36 3.86 -5.37
C LYS A 200 -21.40 2.82 -5.93
N ARG A 201 -20.26 3.27 -6.41
CA ARG A 201 -19.19 2.44 -6.95
C ARG A 201 -18.07 2.34 -5.91
N SER A 202 -17.58 1.14 -5.69
CA SER A 202 -16.53 0.91 -4.69
C SER A 202 -15.26 1.71 -5.00
N GLY A 203 -14.63 2.20 -3.96
CA GLY A 203 -13.26 2.65 -4.00
C GLY A 203 -12.30 1.48 -4.20
N ARG A 204 -11.02 1.78 -4.47
CA ARG A 204 -9.96 0.76 -4.59
C ARG A 204 -9.36 0.48 -3.22
N LYS A 205 -8.89 -0.76 -3.05
CA LYS A 205 -8.20 -1.22 -1.85
C LYS A 205 -6.83 -1.79 -2.20
N PHE A 206 -5.79 -1.25 -1.57
CA PHE A 206 -4.43 -1.77 -1.60
C PHE A 206 -4.08 -2.32 -0.22
N SER A 207 -3.47 -3.52 -0.17
CA SER A 207 -3.02 -4.13 1.07
C SER A 207 -1.55 -4.54 1.00
N PHE A 208 -0.84 -4.30 2.11
CA PHE A 208 0.57 -4.65 2.29
C PHE A 208 0.71 -5.53 3.53
N VAL A 209 1.13 -6.77 3.32
CA VAL A 209 1.36 -7.79 4.35
C VAL A 209 2.77 -8.32 4.20
N THR A 210 3.61 -8.07 5.18
CA THR A 210 4.97 -8.57 5.20
C THR A 210 5.13 -9.58 6.35
N ASP A 211 6.29 -9.80 6.83
CA ASP A 211 6.78 -10.77 7.81
C ASP A 211 5.73 -11.20 8.86
N THR A 212 5.19 -12.39 8.69
CA THR A 212 4.16 -12.91 9.58
C THR A 212 3.98 -14.42 9.47
N LEU A 213 3.61 -15.05 10.57
CA LEU A 213 2.94 -16.34 10.52
C LEU A 213 1.59 -16.21 9.80
N PHE A 214 1.16 -17.29 9.15
CA PHE A 214 -0.21 -17.40 8.66
C PHE A 214 -1.21 -17.23 9.80
N LYS A 215 -2.12 -16.27 9.67
CA LYS A 215 -3.23 -16.03 10.60
C LYS A 215 -4.53 -15.79 9.84
N PRO A 216 -5.62 -16.48 10.21
CA PRO A 216 -6.93 -16.25 9.58
C PRO A 216 -7.41 -14.80 9.70
N SER A 217 -7.05 -14.07 10.76
CA SER A 217 -7.42 -12.66 10.95
C SER A 217 -6.92 -11.74 9.83
N ILE A 218 -5.83 -12.10 9.14
CA ILE A 218 -5.31 -11.32 8.01
C ILE A 218 -6.30 -11.32 6.85
N ILE A 219 -7.04 -12.42 6.67
CA ILE A 219 -8.04 -12.58 5.59
C ILE A 219 -9.08 -11.47 5.65
N ASP A 220 -9.61 -11.18 6.85
CA ASP A 220 -10.64 -10.14 7.00
C ASP A 220 -10.08 -8.74 6.76
N GLU A 221 -8.85 -8.48 7.16
CA GLU A 221 -8.19 -7.18 6.96
C GLU A 221 -7.94 -6.88 5.47
N VAL A 222 -7.53 -7.88 4.70
CA VAL A 222 -7.21 -7.71 3.27
C VAL A 222 -8.37 -8.02 2.33
N ARG A 223 -9.54 -8.38 2.87
CA ARG A 223 -10.72 -8.79 2.08
C ARG A 223 -11.06 -7.78 0.99
N GLY A 224 -11.27 -8.31 -0.24
CA GLY A 224 -11.64 -7.53 -1.40
C GLY A 224 -10.56 -6.55 -1.91
N SER A 225 -9.29 -6.77 -1.56
CA SER A 225 -8.21 -5.93 -2.07
C SER A 225 -8.07 -6.06 -3.59
N ASP A 226 -7.97 -4.92 -4.29
CA ASP A 226 -7.64 -4.90 -5.72
C ASP A 226 -6.21 -5.35 -5.98
N LEU A 227 -5.29 -5.00 -5.06
CA LEU A 227 -3.93 -5.49 -5.03
C LEU A 227 -3.52 -5.83 -3.59
N LEU A 228 -3.12 -7.07 -3.38
CA LEU A 228 -2.44 -7.52 -2.18
C LEU A 228 -0.95 -7.71 -2.50
N VAL A 229 -0.09 -6.95 -1.85
CA VAL A 229 1.35 -7.20 -1.82
C VAL A 229 1.64 -7.98 -0.54
N CYS A 230 2.09 -9.23 -0.68
CA CYS A 230 2.19 -10.16 0.43
C CYS A 230 3.54 -10.90 0.44
N GLU A 231 4.10 -11.13 1.63
CA GLU A 231 5.24 -12.05 1.72
C GLU A 231 4.84 -13.46 1.29
N GLY A 232 5.81 -14.19 0.74
CA GLY A 232 5.74 -15.61 0.47
C GLY A 232 7.16 -16.14 0.46
N MET A 233 7.83 -16.08 1.63
CA MET A 233 9.28 -16.24 1.75
C MET A 233 9.78 -17.65 1.46
N PHE A 234 8.93 -18.66 1.68
CA PHE A 234 9.33 -20.06 1.65
C PHE A 234 8.43 -20.91 0.74
N GLU A 235 9.02 -21.96 0.16
CA GLU A 235 8.26 -23.06 -0.43
C GLU A 235 7.61 -23.94 0.64
N GLU A 236 6.58 -24.68 0.30
CA GLU A 236 5.82 -25.52 1.24
C GLU A 236 6.66 -26.60 1.91
N ALA A 237 7.66 -27.15 1.21
CA ALA A 237 8.60 -28.11 1.77
C ALA A 237 9.38 -27.56 2.98
N LEU A 238 9.43 -26.24 3.14
CA LEU A 238 10.13 -25.55 4.23
C LEU A 238 9.17 -24.95 5.28
N ILE A 239 7.95 -25.45 5.37
CA ILE A 239 6.90 -24.91 6.28
C ILE A 239 7.35 -24.86 7.75
N ASP A 240 8.12 -25.82 8.22
CA ASP A 240 8.61 -25.82 9.60
C ASP A 240 9.64 -24.70 9.84
N GLN A 241 10.49 -24.41 8.85
CA GLN A 241 11.40 -23.25 8.90
C GLN A 241 10.63 -21.93 8.82
N ALA A 242 9.58 -21.87 8.00
CA ALA A 242 8.70 -20.72 7.93
C ALA A 242 8.07 -20.42 9.29
N LYS A 243 7.54 -21.45 9.97
CA LYS A 243 6.97 -21.33 11.32
C LYS A 243 8.00 -20.88 12.35
N GLU A 244 9.18 -21.49 12.37
CA GLU A 244 10.25 -21.14 13.31
C GLU A 244 10.66 -19.67 13.18
N LYS A 245 10.78 -19.19 11.96
CA LYS A 245 11.17 -17.80 11.65
C LYS A 245 10.02 -16.82 11.63
N LYS A 246 8.79 -17.29 11.84
CA LYS A 246 7.56 -16.52 11.76
C LYS A 246 7.35 -15.84 10.40
N HIS A 247 7.41 -16.63 9.35
CA HIS A 247 7.10 -16.27 7.98
C HIS A 247 6.06 -17.22 7.37
N MET A 248 5.60 -16.91 6.17
CA MET A 248 4.67 -17.72 5.41
C MET A 248 5.35 -18.49 4.28
N THR A 249 4.72 -19.62 3.89
CA THR A 249 4.97 -20.24 2.59
C THR A 249 4.17 -19.53 1.49
N ALA A 250 4.59 -19.69 0.25
CA ALA A 250 3.89 -19.17 -0.92
C ALA A 250 2.43 -19.66 -0.98
N LYS A 251 2.17 -20.92 -0.61
CA LYS A 251 0.80 -21.46 -0.51
C LYS A 251 -0.04 -20.79 0.55
N GLN A 252 0.55 -20.49 1.71
CA GLN A 252 -0.16 -19.80 2.79
C GLN A 252 -0.55 -18.37 2.37
N ALA A 253 0.35 -17.64 1.71
CA ALA A 253 0.06 -16.32 1.16
C ALA A 253 -1.08 -16.38 0.12
N ALA A 254 -1.03 -17.36 -0.80
CA ALA A 254 -2.08 -17.58 -1.79
C ALA A 254 -3.41 -18.01 -1.17
N THR A 255 -3.39 -18.73 -0.05
CA THR A 255 -4.61 -19.08 0.70
C THR A 255 -5.28 -17.83 1.26
N ILE A 256 -4.50 -16.90 1.85
CA ILE A 256 -5.03 -15.61 2.29
C ILE A 256 -5.68 -14.87 1.12
N ALA A 257 -5.00 -14.77 -0.01
CA ALA A 257 -5.52 -14.07 -1.19
C ALA A 257 -6.83 -14.67 -1.70
N LYS A 258 -6.92 -15.99 -1.77
CA LYS A 258 -8.12 -16.72 -2.20
C LYS A 258 -9.30 -16.52 -1.24
N GLU A 259 -9.09 -16.73 0.05
CA GLU A 259 -10.16 -16.65 1.05
C GLU A 259 -10.61 -15.21 1.32
N ALA A 260 -9.75 -14.24 1.06
CA ALA A 260 -10.06 -12.83 1.12
C ALA A 260 -10.70 -12.28 -0.17
N ASP A 261 -10.89 -13.10 -1.19
CA ASP A 261 -11.38 -12.67 -2.51
C ASP A 261 -10.56 -11.48 -3.06
N VAL A 262 -9.24 -11.60 -2.96
CA VAL A 262 -8.30 -10.60 -3.46
C VAL A 262 -8.26 -10.69 -4.98
N ARG A 263 -8.33 -9.58 -5.66
CA ARG A 263 -8.35 -9.56 -7.12
C ARG A 263 -7.01 -9.96 -7.74
N ARG A 264 -5.90 -9.47 -7.18
CA ARG A 264 -4.53 -9.74 -7.64
C ARG A 264 -3.58 -9.78 -6.45
N MET A 265 -2.72 -10.78 -6.40
CA MET A 265 -1.66 -10.87 -5.41
C MET A 265 -0.28 -10.80 -6.08
N THR A 266 0.59 -9.97 -5.52
CA THR A 266 2.01 -9.88 -5.90
C THR A 266 2.85 -10.29 -4.69
N MET A 267 3.67 -11.32 -4.86
CA MET A 267 4.55 -11.79 -3.78
C MET A 267 5.82 -10.96 -3.67
N ILE A 268 6.28 -10.77 -2.43
CA ILE A 268 7.52 -10.07 -2.08
C ILE A 268 8.27 -10.81 -0.97
N HIS A 269 9.34 -10.20 -0.49
CA HIS A 269 10.11 -10.63 0.68
C HIS A 269 10.75 -12.03 0.50
N TYR A 270 11.32 -12.27 -0.69
CA TYR A 270 11.93 -13.56 -1.01
C TYR A 270 13.19 -13.82 -0.21
N SER A 271 13.32 -15.03 0.31
CA SER A 271 14.56 -15.50 0.95
C SER A 271 15.75 -15.37 0.00
N PRO A 272 16.93 -14.92 0.48
CA PRO A 272 18.14 -14.86 -0.34
C PRO A 272 18.65 -16.24 -0.78
N ARG A 273 18.07 -17.32 -0.26
CA ARG A 273 18.37 -18.71 -0.70
C ARG A 273 17.97 -18.98 -2.14
N TYR A 274 16.93 -18.27 -2.64
CA TYR A 274 16.44 -18.44 -4.00
C TYR A 274 17.10 -17.46 -4.95
N THR A 275 17.69 -17.95 -6.01
CA THR A 275 18.01 -17.13 -7.18
C THR A 275 16.73 -16.72 -7.90
N ASP A 276 16.78 -15.73 -8.79
CA ASP A 276 15.60 -15.32 -9.55
C ASP A 276 15.01 -16.46 -10.41
N LYS A 277 15.84 -17.41 -10.82
CA LYS A 277 15.37 -18.59 -11.55
C LYS A 277 14.62 -19.59 -10.66
N GLU A 278 14.98 -19.71 -9.39
CA GLU A 278 14.38 -20.64 -8.46
C GLU A 278 13.06 -20.11 -7.87
N LEU A 279 12.79 -18.80 -8.01
CA LEU A 279 11.52 -18.22 -7.56
C LEU A 279 10.28 -18.83 -8.25
N HIS A 280 10.45 -19.47 -9.42
CA HIS A 280 9.33 -20.13 -10.11
C HIS A 280 8.63 -21.19 -9.24
N VAL A 281 9.36 -21.87 -8.34
CA VAL A 281 8.79 -22.86 -7.43
C VAL A 281 7.75 -22.21 -6.51
N LEU A 282 8.06 -21.03 -5.96
CA LEU A 282 7.12 -20.26 -5.14
C LEU A 282 5.88 -19.84 -5.94
N LEU A 283 6.07 -19.44 -7.20
CA LEU A 283 4.97 -19.05 -8.07
C LEU A 283 4.05 -20.24 -8.38
N GLU A 284 4.60 -21.37 -8.77
CA GLU A 284 3.82 -22.57 -9.07
C GLU A 284 3.01 -23.03 -7.87
N GLU A 285 3.62 -23.04 -6.67
CA GLU A 285 2.93 -23.35 -5.44
C GLU A 285 1.79 -22.39 -5.14
N ALA A 286 2.03 -21.07 -5.25
CA ALA A 286 1.01 -20.07 -5.00
C ALA A 286 -0.12 -20.15 -6.03
N GLN A 287 0.20 -20.26 -7.32
CA GLN A 287 -0.79 -20.36 -8.40
C GLN A 287 -1.62 -21.63 -8.34
N SER A 288 -1.12 -22.70 -7.74
CA SER A 288 -1.90 -23.92 -7.47
C SER A 288 -3.10 -23.66 -6.54
N ILE A 289 -3.03 -22.61 -5.72
CA ILE A 289 -4.09 -22.19 -4.77
C ILE A 289 -4.88 -21.00 -5.31
N TRP A 290 -4.17 -19.96 -5.82
CA TRP A 290 -4.73 -18.73 -6.35
C TRP A 290 -4.04 -18.32 -7.65
N PRO A 291 -4.67 -18.59 -8.82
CA PRO A 291 -4.03 -18.33 -10.12
C PRO A 291 -3.66 -16.86 -10.39
N ASN A 292 -4.38 -15.90 -9.77
CA ASN A 292 -4.11 -14.47 -9.92
C ASN A 292 -2.93 -13.99 -9.05
N THR A 293 -1.91 -14.83 -8.93
CA THR A 293 -0.67 -14.54 -8.21
C THR A 293 0.47 -14.33 -9.20
N GLU A 294 1.32 -13.36 -8.91
CA GLU A 294 2.53 -13.07 -9.66
C GLU A 294 3.75 -12.89 -8.76
N LEU A 295 4.93 -13.14 -9.30
CA LEU A 295 6.19 -12.75 -8.66
C LEU A 295 6.46 -11.28 -8.89
N SER A 296 6.93 -10.60 -7.86
CA SER A 296 7.51 -9.29 -8.04
C SER A 296 8.99 -9.36 -8.43
N HIS A 297 9.47 -8.28 -8.97
CA HIS A 297 10.89 -8.00 -9.16
C HIS A 297 11.14 -6.51 -8.86
N ASP A 298 12.38 -6.17 -8.57
CA ASP A 298 12.77 -4.79 -8.34
C ASP A 298 12.35 -3.89 -9.49
N ARG A 299 11.73 -2.77 -9.16
CA ARG A 299 11.23 -1.75 -10.10
C ARG A 299 10.02 -2.20 -10.94
N MET A 300 9.34 -3.27 -10.55
CA MET A 300 8.06 -3.66 -11.15
C MET A 300 7.02 -2.56 -10.94
N HIS A 301 6.25 -2.27 -11.98
CA HIS A 301 5.13 -1.32 -11.97
C HIS A 301 3.82 -2.06 -12.12
N ILE A 302 2.85 -1.74 -11.27
CA ILE A 302 1.54 -2.40 -11.19
C ILE A 302 0.46 -1.34 -11.18
N GLU A 303 -0.39 -1.32 -12.19
CA GLU A 303 -1.57 -0.47 -12.21
C GLU A 303 -2.70 -1.10 -11.39
N ILE A 304 -3.42 -0.26 -10.64
CA ILE A 304 -4.60 -0.64 -9.86
C ILE A 304 -5.80 0.16 -10.40
N PRO A 305 -6.43 -0.32 -11.49
CA PRO A 305 -7.55 0.38 -12.10
C PRO A 305 -8.83 0.24 -11.27
N TYR A 306 -9.76 1.20 -11.44
CA TYR A 306 -11.13 0.98 -11.01
C TYR A 306 -11.75 -0.16 -11.83
N ILE A 307 -12.63 -0.90 -11.17
CA ILE A 307 -13.55 -1.84 -11.84
C ILE A 307 -14.92 -1.19 -11.74
N ASP A 308 -15.48 -0.84 -12.88
CA ASP A 308 -16.85 -0.37 -12.99
C ASP A 308 -17.76 -1.51 -13.38
#